data_b1a8d23dfd8c4324c2e8520e659eae0a
#
_entry.id   b1a8d23dfd8c4324c2e8520e659eae0a
#
_cell.length_a   1.000
_cell.length_b   1.000
_cell.length_c   1.000
_cell.angle_alpha   90.00
_cell.angle_beta   90.00
_cell.angle_gamma   90.00
#
_symmetry.space_group_name_H-M   'P 1'
#
loop_
_entity.id
_entity.type
_entity.pdbx_description
1 polymer ?
#
loop_
_entity_poly.entity_id
_entity_poly.type
_entity_poly.pdbx_seq_one_letter_code
_entity_poly.pdbx_strand_id
1 'polypeptide(L)'
;MRFAAPALAVLILISGCSSGSPEANPTNASPGITNTSVPSQPTGGPTPSSPSAAPAPALSGDRYADLANALHKRGVAIWWETDLVARWLEGPAAFDAAIARLGELAKEPGVVGFKVSDEIGYKDGLQSMAEAAEFLKAAKTRLAQVAPGKQLLVDAIVPELGCLPWRGSNQQGCAQRVRLKYPAATAAALESYLRAKLIDRLDLSTGLLEDATYAKWGLTKREAQTDAWNRVKAQGWPQLTILQARKALAEPDGYQGDAGQASDDAATYVDVPVAAGARAVDIWTWRQQYQGNIVSLLGPGLSPNPLWSELVRRRGEGRQLATHMTPSQMPTDRVAFAHECDLAAAAFSAVFVAAGTG
;
A
#
# COMPACT_ATOMS: atom_id res chain seq x y z
N MET A 1 0.26 -49.94 25.49
CA MET A 1 0.02 -49.95 24.04
C MET A 1 -0.02 -48.52 23.56
N ARG A 2 1.03 -48.09 22.87
CA ARG A 2 1.15 -46.72 22.33
C ARG A 2 0.73 -46.78 20.84
N PHE A 3 -0.34 -46.09 20.47
CA PHE A 3 -0.70 -45.91 19.07
C PHE A 3 -0.04 -44.64 18.55
N ALA A 4 0.85 -44.79 17.59
CA ALA A 4 1.41 -43.70 16.82
C ALA A 4 0.42 -43.36 15.69
N ALA A 5 0.02 -42.08 15.60
CA ALA A 5 -0.72 -41.55 14.48
C ALA A 5 0.27 -41.06 13.40
N PRO A 6 0.00 -41.33 12.11
CA PRO A 6 0.87 -40.84 11.04
C PRO A 6 0.57 -39.36 10.76
N ALA A 7 1.63 -38.56 10.70
CA ALA A 7 1.58 -37.18 10.24
C ALA A 7 1.34 -37.16 8.73
N LEU A 8 0.20 -36.61 8.30
CA LEU A 8 -0.11 -36.38 6.90
C LEU A 8 0.48 -35.00 6.49
N ALA A 9 1.64 -35.02 5.85
CA ALA A 9 2.24 -33.86 5.25
C ALA A 9 1.44 -33.48 3.98
N VAL A 10 0.69 -32.39 4.04
CA VAL A 10 0.07 -31.81 2.84
C VAL A 10 1.09 -30.89 2.18
N LEU A 11 1.72 -31.38 1.13
CA LEU A 11 2.55 -30.59 0.22
C LEU A 11 1.61 -29.69 -0.61
N ILE A 12 1.65 -28.39 -0.36
CA ILE A 12 1.04 -27.41 -1.27
C ILE A 12 2.08 -27.10 -2.33
N LEU A 13 1.94 -27.73 -3.48
CA LEU A 13 2.66 -27.39 -4.69
C LEU A 13 2.22 -26.02 -5.19
N ILE A 14 3.08 -25.03 -5.01
CA ILE A 14 2.96 -23.75 -5.72
C ILE A 14 3.57 -23.98 -7.09
N SER A 15 2.75 -24.21 -8.09
CA SER A 15 3.17 -24.29 -9.48
C SER A 15 3.68 -22.93 -9.94
N GLY A 16 4.99 -22.79 -10.01
CA GLY A 16 5.64 -21.71 -10.74
C GLY A 16 5.45 -21.95 -12.23
N CYS A 17 4.79 -21.04 -12.91
CA CYS A 17 4.79 -20.99 -14.36
C CYS A 17 6.11 -20.39 -14.84
N SER A 18 6.99 -21.23 -15.36
CA SER A 18 8.10 -20.81 -16.22
C SER A 18 7.55 -20.48 -17.59
N SER A 19 7.61 -19.22 -17.99
CA SER A 19 7.38 -18.79 -19.35
C SER A 19 8.65 -18.98 -20.17
N GLY A 20 8.62 -19.94 -21.09
CA GLY A 20 9.61 -20.06 -22.14
C GLY A 20 9.45 -18.96 -23.17
N SER A 21 10.54 -18.29 -23.48
CA SER A 21 10.67 -17.38 -24.60
C SER A 21 10.68 -18.15 -25.92
N PRO A 22 10.11 -17.63 -27.00
CA PRO A 22 10.60 -17.92 -28.33
C PRO A 22 11.46 -16.76 -28.83
N GLU A 23 12.69 -17.11 -29.22
CA GLU A 23 13.54 -16.32 -30.10
C GLU A 23 12.86 -16.03 -31.43
N ALA A 24 12.99 -14.80 -31.91
CA ALA A 24 12.99 -14.47 -33.31
C ALA A 24 13.74 -13.16 -33.54
N ASN A 25 14.92 -13.27 -34.09
CA ASN A 25 15.63 -12.30 -34.90
C ASN A 25 15.21 -12.55 -36.37
N PRO A 26 15.40 -11.69 -37.39
CA PRO A 26 16.11 -10.46 -37.49
C PRO A 26 15.71 -9.47 -38.62
N THR A 27 16.60 -8.56 -38.82
CA THR A 27 17.03 -7.89 -40.05
C THR A 27 16.23 -6.72 -40.64
N ASN A 28 16.98 -5.61 -40.70
CA ASN A 28 17.20 -4.68 -41.80
C ASN A 28 16.14 -3.64 -42.18
N ALA A 29 16.43 -2.40 -41.98
CA ALA A 29 16.90 -1.47 -43.03
C ALA A 29 16.62 -0.03 -42.61
N SER A 30 17.64 0.77 -42.48
CA SER A 30 17.57 2.23 -42.50
C SER A 30 17.29 2.74 -43.92
N PRO A 31 16.49 3.78 -44.06
CA PRO A 31 16.71 4.77 -45.10
C PRO A 31 17.02 6.15 -44.53
N GLY A 32 17.90 6.81 -45.21
CA GLY A 32 18.61 8.03 -44.91
C GLY A 32 17.73 9.25 -44.59
N ILE A 33 18.29 10.07 -43.71
CA ILE A 33 17.75 11.37 -43.33
C ILE A 33 18.44 12.43 -44.22
N THR A 34 17.63 13.11 -45.03
CA THR A 34 18.00 14.32 -45.77
C THR A 34 18.08 15.52 -44.79
N ASN A 35 19.23 16.17 -44.79
CA ASN A 35 19.47 17.45 -44.10
C ASN A 35 18.59 18.55 -44.68
N THR A 36 17.75 19.15 -43.85
CA THR A 36 17.12 20.45 -44.14
C THR A 36 17.68 21.51 -43.22
N SER A 37 18.26 22.52 -43.82
CA SER A 37 18.87 23.70 -43.18
C SER A 37 17.83 24.53 -42.45
N VAL A 38 18.12 24.85 -41.18
CA VAL A 38 17.34 25.75 -40.33
C VAL A 38 17.87 27.19 -40.49
N PRO A 39 17.01 28.20 -40.71
CA PRO A 39 17.44 29.60 -40.78
C PRO A 39 17.81 30.15 -39.40
N SER A 40 18.84 30.98 -39.38
CA SER A 40 19.38 31.64 -38.22
C SER A 40 18.39 32.64 -37.62
N GLN A 41 18.17 32.56 -36.27
CA GLN A 41 17.36 33.46 -35.50
C GLN A 41 18.16 34.68 -35.03
N PRO A 42 17.56 35.87 -34.93
CA PRO A 42 18.28 37.09 -34.53
C PRO A 42 18.57 37.11 -33.00
N THR A 43 19.69 37.69 -32.68
CA THR A 43 20.25 37.91 -31.32
C THR A 43 19.25 38.68 -30.45
N GLY A 44 18.80 38.01 -29.39
CA GLY A 44 17.95 38.63 -28.34
C GLY A 44 18.74 39.46 -27.34
N GLY A 45 18.13 40.54 -26.85
CA GLY A 45 18.60 41.41 -25.82
C GLY A 45 18.75 40.76 -24.43
N PRO A 46 19.31 41.46 -23.46
CA PRO A 46 19.63 40.89 -22.14
C PRO A 46 18.39 40.42 -21.40
N THR A 47 18.37 39.16 -21.07
CA THR A 47 17.32 38.51 -20.22
C THR A 47 17.48 39.05 -18.81
N PRO A 48 16.42 39.52 -18.13
CA PRO A 48 16.51 39.89 -16.72
C PRO A 48 16.90 38.67 -15.89
N SER A 49 17.96 38.81 -15.11
CA SER A 49 18.41 37.77 -14.17
C SER A 49 17.30 37.51 -13.14
N SER A 50 16.69 36.34 -13.18
CA SER A 50 15.82 35.86 -12.10
C SER A 50 16.60 35.83 -10.78
N PRO A 51 16.00 36.26 -9.68
CA PRO A 51 16.66 36.18 -8.37
C PRO A 51 17.04 34.73 -8.11
N SER A 52 18.34 34.52 -7.85
CA SER A 52 18.89 33.22 -7.45
C SER A 52 18.15 32.78 -6.20
N ALA A 53 17.29 31.73 -6.32
CA ALA A 53 16.67 31.13 -5.17
C ALA A 53 17.76 30.68 -4.18
N ALA A 54 17.63 31.04 -2.92
CA ALA A 54 18.56 30.60 -1.88
C ALA A 54 18.71 29.07 -1.95
N PRO A 55 19.94 28.54 -1.82
CA PRO A 55 20.13 27.10 -1.87
C PRO A 55 19.29 26.45 -0.78
N ALA A 56 18.45 25.49 -1.17
CA ALA A 56 17.63 24.78 -0.21
C ALA A 56 18.53 24.08 0.84
N PRO A 57 18.16 23.98 2.12
CA PRO A 57 18.99 23.42 3.18
C PRO A 57 19.40 21.97 2.86
N ALA A 58 20.57 21.54 3.23
CA ALA A 58 21.07 20.18 3.08
C ALA A 58 20.12 19.19 3.79
N LEU A 59 20.10 17.91 3.35
CA LEU A 59 19.43 16.85 4.12
C LEU A 59 20.12 16.73 5.49
N SER A 60 19.33 16.50 6.55
CA SER A 60 19.83 16.48 7.94
C SER A 60 20.67 15.25 8.26
N GLY A 61 20.56 14.19 7.45
CA GLY A 61 21.12 12.87 7.69
C GLY A 61 20.16 11.93 8.44
N ASP A 62 19.12 12.45 9.08
CA ASP A 62 17.99 11.66 9.55
C ASP A 62 16.95 11.52 8.44
N ARG A 63 16.98 10.38 7.76
CA ARG A 63 16.11 10.10 6.60
C ARG A 63 14.62 10.10 6.93
N TYR A 64 14.27 9.80 8.19
CA TYR A 64 12.88 9.84 8.64
C TYR A 64 12.38 11.27 8.78
N ALA A 65 13.15 12.10 9.46
CA ALA A 65 12.86 13.52 9.62
C ALA A 65 12.87 14.26 8.27
N ASP A 66 13.84 13.98 7.42
CA ASP A 66 13.94 14.59 6.08
C ASP A 66 12.70 14.25 5.22
N LEU A 67 12.28 12.97 5.21
CA LEU A 67 11.11 12.53 4.45
C LEU A 67 9.82 13.12 5.02
N ALA A 68 9.63 13.08 6.35
CA ALA A 68 8.47 13.66 7.00
C ALA A 68 8.32 15.15 6.71
N ASN A 69 9.43 15.92 6.86
CA ASN A 69 9.45 17.34 6.57
C ASN A 69 9.15 17.65 5.10
N ALA A 70 9.73 16.87 4.17
CA ALA A 70 9.54 17.08 2.74
C ALA A 70 8.09 16.82 2.32
N LEU A 71 7.47 15.75 2.80
CA LEU A 71 6.08 15.39 2.52
C LEU A 71 5.11 16.37 3.18
N HIS A 72 5.33 16.72 4.46
CA HIS A 72 4.50 17.70 5.18
C HIS A 72 4.45 19.06 4.46
N LYS A 73 5.59 19.59 4.00
CA LYS A 73 5.66 20.85 3.23
C LYS A 73 4.84 20.81 1.94
N ARG A 74 4.55 19.63 1.42
CA ARG A 74 3.70 19.37 0.23
C ARG A 74 2.26 19.05 0.57
N GLY A 75 1.87 19.13 1.84
CA GLY A 75 0.51 18.85 2.29
C GLY A 75 0.15 17.36 2.33
N VAL A 76 1.15 16.49 2.38
CA VAL A 76 0.96 15.04 2.50
C VAL A 76 0.95 14.63 3.96
N ALA A 77 -0.08 13.91 4.39
CA ALA A 77 -0.18 13.34 5.73
C ALA A 77 0.71 12.09 5.87
N ILE A 78 1.23 11.87 7.08
CA ILE A 78 2.19 10.80 7.35
C ILE A 78 1.61 9.83 8.36
N TRP A 79 1.66 8.55 8.03
CA TRP A 79 1.45 7.43 8.92
C TRP A 79 2.77 6.70 9.10
N TRP A 80 3.21 6.50 10.36
CA TRP A 80 4.33 5.60 10.60
C TRP A 80 3.83 4.16 10.56
N GLU A 81 4.43 3.37 9.67
CA GLU A 81 4.12 1.95 9.50
C GLU A 81 5.15 1.10 10.23
N THR A 82 4.69 0.15 11.03
CA THR A 82 5.54 -0.71 11.85
C THR A 82 4.88 -2.07 12.07
N ASP A 83 5.67 -3.12 12.15
CA ASP A 83 5.22 -4.43 12.64
C ASP A 83 5.34 -4.47 14.17
N LEU A 84 4.41 -3.80 14.83
CA LEU A 84 4.37 -3.74 16.29
C LEU A 84 3.89 -5.06 16.91
N VAL A 85 3.18 -5.91 16.13
CA VAL A 85 2.78 -7.25 16.56
C VAL A 85 4.00 -8.11 16.82
N ALA A 86 4.98 -8.13 15.90
CA ALA A 86 6.21 -8.88 16.09
C ALA A 86 6.91 -8.45 17.39
N ARG A 87 6.98 -7.15 17.68
CA ARG A 87 7.58 -6.64 18.93
C ARG A 87 6.81 -7.03 20.17
N TRP A 88 5.48 -7.07 20.08
CA TRP A 88 4.62 -7.57 21.15
C TRP A 88 4.90 -9.04 21.46
N LEU A 89 5.02 -9.88 20.43
CA LEU A 89 5.30 -11.31 20.56
C LEU A 89 6.72 -11.61 21.06
N GLU A 90 7.69 -10.75 20.78
CA GLU A 90 9.05 -10.83 21.34
C GLU A 90 9.08 -10.54 22.85
N GLY A 91 8.08 -9.83 23.38
CA GLY A 91 7.91 -9.56 24.79
C GLY A 91 7.98 -8.09 25.20
N PRO A 92 7.75 -7.79 26.50
CA PRO A 92 7.52 -6.42 26.96
C PRO A 92 8.66 -5.44 26.65
N ALA A 93 9.92 -5.87 26.76
CA ALA A 93 11.06 -4.99 26.51
C ALA A 93 11.16 -4.54 25.04
N ALA A 94 10.95 -5.47 24.09
CA ALA A 94 10.94 -5.16 22.66
C ALA A 94 9.77 -4.26 22.30
N PHE A 95 8.59 -4.56 22.81
CA PHE A 95 7.39 -3.74 22.62
C PHE A 95 7.57 -2.32 23.16
N ASP A 96 8.08 -2.16 24.38
CA ASP A 96 8.30 -0.84 25.00
C ASP A 96 9.35 -0.02 24.22
N ALA A 97 10.41 -0.66 23.73
CA ALA A 97 11.42 0.01 22.90
C ALA A 97 10.80 0.51 21.57
N ALA A 98 9.96 -0.30 20.91
CA ALA A 98 9.27 0.10 19.70
C ALA A 98 8.28 1.26 19.96
N ILE A 99 7.51 1.21 21.03
CA ILE A 99 6.62 2.29 21.46
C ILE A 99 7.41 3.60 21.70
N ALA A 100 8.52 3.53 22.41
CA ALA A 100 9.37 4.72 22.64
C ALA A 100 9.88 5.31 21.31
N ARG A 101 10.33 4.47 20.39
CA ARG A 101 10.77 4.91 19.05
C ARG A 101 9.63 5.59 18.30
N LEU A 102 8.42 5.02 18.29
CA LEU A 102 7.25 5.63 17.67
C LEU A 102 6.88 6.97 18.33
N GLY A 103 7.06 7.11 19.63
CA GLY A 103 6.89 8.38 20.34
C GLY A 103 7.83 9.49 19.84
N GLU A 104 9.10 9.16 19.54
CA GLU A 104 10.01 10.11 18.92
C GLU A 104 9.59 10.47 17.49
N LEU A 105 9.27 9.48 16.66
CA LEU A 105 8.81 9.68 15.29
C LEU A 105 7.50 10.47 15.21
N ALA A 106 6.64 10.38 16.22
CA ALA A 106 5.39 11.13 16.27
C ALA A 106 5.57 12.65 16.39
N LYS A 107 6.76 13.11 16.77
CA LYS A 107 7.09 14.54 16.88
C LYS A 107 7.32 15.18 15.51
N GLU A 108 7.58 14.39 14.49
CA GLU A 108 7.77 14.88 13.14
C GLU A 108 6.50 15.57 12.61
N PRO A 109 6.66 16.65 11.81
CA PRO A 109 5.53 17.38 11.28
C PRO A 109 4.72 16.53 10.29
N GLY A 110 3.41 16.76 10.26
CA GLY A 110 2.50 16.05 9.33
C GLY A 110 2.11 14.63 9.76
N VAL A 111 2.67 14.11 10.86
CA VAL A 111 2.31 12.79 11.37
C VAL A 111 0.89 12.79 11.92
N VAL A 112 0.05 11.90 11.42
CA VAL A 112 -1.35 11.76 11.82
C VAL A 112 -1.61 10.50 12.69
N GLY A 113 -0.77 9.49 12.57
CA GLY A 113 -0.95 8.25 13.33
C GLY A 113 0.06 7.15 12.99
N PHE A 114 -0.30 5.96 13.42
CA PHE A 114 0.51 4.74 13.32
C PHE A 114 -0.28 3.62 12.67
N LYS A 115 0.30 2.94 11.68
CA LYS A 115 -0.13 1.64 11.18
C LYS A 115 0.68 0.59 11.94
N VAL A 116 0.03 -0.18 12.82
CA VAL A 116 0.71 -0.99 13.84
C VAL A 116 0.73 -2.49 13.55
N SER A 117 0.12 -2.90 12.45
CA SER A 117 0.13 -4.29 12.01
C SER A 117 0.14 -4.39 10.51
N ASP A 118 0.71 -5.47 10.00
CA ASP A 118 0.53 -5.94 8.64
C ASP A 118 -0.36 -7.18 8.68
N GLU A 119 -1.62 -7.04 8.20
CA GLU A 119 -2.64 -8.10 8.13
C GLU A 119 -3.01 -8.72 9.50
N ILE A 120 -3.49 -7.87 10.43
CA ILE A 120 -3.79 -8.28 11.81
C ILE A 120 -4.60 -9.59 11.89
N GLY A 121 -4.09 -10.54 12.66
CA GLY A 121 -4.71 -11.84 12.91
C GLY A 121 -4.76 -12.78 11.69
N TYR A 122 -4.15 -12.40 10.55
CA TYR A 122 -4.12 -13.25 9.36
C TYR A 122 -2.86 -14.12 9.30
N LYS A 123 -1.68 -13.53 9.47
CA LYS A 123 -0.37 -14.23 9.45
C LYS A 123 0.66 -13.61 10.37
N ASP A 124 0.28 -12.68 11.20
CA ASP A 124 1.14 -11.88 12.07
C ASP A 124 1.55 -12.59 13.37
N GLY A 125 1.06 -13.82 13.59
CA GLY A 125 1.37 -14.61 14.78
C GLY A 125 0.30 -14.57 15.86
N LEU A 126 -0.67 -13.67 15.82
CA LEU A 126 -1.78 -13.62 16.76
C LEU A 126 -2.77 -14.77 16.49
N GLN A 127 -3.00 -15.62 17.50
CA GLN A 127 -3.72 -16.88 17.34
C GLN A 127 -5.22 -16.78 17.61
N SER A 128 -5.67 -15.70 18.27
CA SER A 128 -7.06 -15.56 18.69
C SER A 128 -7.54 -14.10 18.66
N MET A 129 -8.85 -13.93 18.60
CA MET A 129 -9.48 -12.62 18.74
C MET A 129 -9.14 -11.97 20.10
N ALA A 130 -9.05 -12.76 21.16
CA ALA A 130 -8.71 -12.26 22.50
C ALA A 130 -7.27 -11.72 22.54
N GLU A 131 -6.31 -12.46 22.00
CA GLU A 131 -4.90 -12.05 21.95
C GLU A 131 -4.72 -10.80 21.09
N ALA A 132 -5.37 -10.73 19.92
CA ALA A 132 -5.36 -9.53 19.09
C ALA A 132 -5.98 -8.31 19.82
N ALA A 133 -7.07 -8.50 20.57
CA ALA A 133 -7.67 -7.44 21.35
C ALA A 133 -6.76 -6.97 22.51
N GLU A 134 -6.02 -7.87 23.17
CA GLU A 134 -5.03 -7.53 24.19
C GLU A 134 -3.88 -6.72 23.58
N PHE A 135 -3.31 -7.17 22.47
CA PHE A 135 -2.30 -6.42 21.73
C PHE A 135 -2.80 -5.01 21.38
N LEU A 136 -3.96 -4.89 20.73
CA LEU A 136 -4.51 -3.59 20.31
C LEU A 136 -4.77 -2.67 21.49
N LYS A 137 -5.27 -3.20 22.61
CA LYS A 137 -5.48 -2.43 23.86
C LYS A 137 -4.16 -1.92 24.42
N ALA A 138 -3.12 -2.77 24.45
CA ALA A 138 -1.80 -2.39 24.90
C ALA A 138 -1.19 -1.34 23.98
N ALA A 139 -1.20 -1.55 22.66
CA ALA A 139 -0.70 -0.62 21.66
C ALA A 139 -1.38 0.74 21.78
N LYS A 140 -2.72 0.78 21.79
CA LYS A 140 -3.48 2.03 21.93
C LYS A 140 -3.17 2.78 23.22
N THR A 141 -3.11 2.07 24.33
CA THR A 141 -2.82 2.68 25.65
C THR A 141 -1.42 3.28 25.69
N ARG A 142 -0.41 2.53 25.22
CA ARG A 142 0.99 2.97 25.28
C ARG A 142 1.26 4.08 24.26
N LEU A 143 0.72 3.98 23.04
CA LEU A 143 0.87 5.04 22.03
C LEU A 143 0.18 6.34 22.47
N ALA A 144 -0.98 6.27 23.12
CA ALA A 144 -1.64 7.46 23.66
C ALA A 144 -0.81 8.19 24.74
N GLN A 145 0.06 7.49 25.46
CA GLN A 145 0.97 8.08 26.46
C GLN A 145 2.14 8.82 25.81
N VAL A 146 2.74 8.24 24.75
CA VAL A 146 3.95 8.81 24.10
C VAL A 146 3.62 9.74 22.93
N ALA A 147 2.43 9.61 22.35
CA ALA A 147 1.99 10.37 21.18
C ALA A 147 0.49 10.71 21.27
N PRO A 148 0.09 11.56 22.24
CA PRO A 148 -1.32 11.89 22.45
C PRO A 148 -1.95 12.54 21.19
N GLY A 149 -3.19 12.14 20.90
CA GLY A 149 -3.96 12.64 19.75
C GLY A 149 -3.64 11.99 18.39
N LYS A 150 -2.66 11.10 18.34
CA LYS A 150 -2.38 10.33 17.12
C LYS A 150 -3.35 9.15 16.98
N GLN A 151 -3.70 8.81 15.73
CA GLN A 151 -4.64 7.74 15.41
C GLN A 151 -3.91 6.41 15.32
N LEU A 152 -4.62 5.33 15.66
CA LEU A 152 -4.16 3.97 15.48
C LEU A 152 -4.90 3.33 14.30
N LEU A 153 -4.14 2.84 13.34
CA LEU A 153 -4.59 2.14 12.15
C LEU A 153 -4.05 0.71 12.15
N VAL A 154 -4.86 -0.22 11.74
CA VAL A 154 -4.43 -1.60 11.43
C VAL A 154 -4.69 -1.92 9.97
N ASP A 155 -3.77 -2.66 9.37
CA ASP A 155 -4.01 -3.36 8.13
C ASP A 155 -4.72 -4.69 8.44
N ALA A 156 -5.70 -5.04 7.65
CA ALA A 156 -6.43 -6.28 7.79
C ALA A 156 -6.81 -6.89 6.45
N ILE A 157 -6.55 -8.17 6.30
CA ILE A 157 -7.25 -9.00 5.31
C ILE A 157 -8.41 -9.66 6.03
N VAL A 158 -9.62 -9.53 5.49
CA VAL A 158 -10.80 -10.25 5.99
C VAL A 158 -11.19 -11.31 4.97
N PRO A 159 -10.64 -12.54 5.06
CA PRO A 159 -10.80 -13.54 4.01
C PRO A 159 -12.23 -13.96 3.78
N GLU A 160 -13.11 -13.84 4.78
CA GLU A 160 -14.53 -14.18 4.61
C GLU A 160 -15.28 -13.20 3.69
N LEU A 161 -14.78 -11.98 3.47
CA LEU A 161 -15.31 -11.06 2.45
C LEU A 161 -15.12 -11.63 1.05
N GLY A 162 -14.10 -12.44 0.85
CA GLY A 162 -13.87 -13.17 -0.38
C GLY A 162 -14.69 -14.45 -0.55
N CYS A 163 -15.49 -14.87 0.44
CA CYS A 163 -16.41 -15.98 0.34
C CYS A 163 -17.71 -15.55 -0.35
N LEU A 164 -17.61 -15.24 -1.63
CA LEU A 164 -18.73 -14.82 -2.47
C LEU A 164 -19.40 -16.04 -3.11
N PRO A 165 -20.70 -15.96 -3.53
CA PRO A 165 -21.41 -17.08 -4.12
C PRO A 165 -20.71 -17.72 -5.33
N TRP A 166 -20.06 -16.92 -6.13
CA TRP A 166 -19.34 -17.36 -7.34
C TRP A 166 -17.98 -18.04 -7.04
N ARG A 167 -17.49 -18.03 -5.81
CA ARG A 167 -16.25 -18.75 -5.41
C ARG A 167 -16.46 -20.23 -5.15
N GLY A 168 -17.63 -20.74 -5.37
CA GLY A 168 -17.95 -22.14 -5.19
C GLY A 168 -19.37 -22.31 -4.69
N SER A 169 -19.83 -23.54 -4.68
CA SER A 169 -21.20 -23.89 -4.36
C SER A 169 -21.60 -23.64 -2.91
N ASN A 170 -20.66 -23.41 -2.02
CA ASN A 170 -20.93 -23.30 -0.58
C ASN A 170 -20.23 -22.09 0.05
N GLN A 171 -20.85 -20.91 -0.07
CA GLN A 171 -20.40 -19.68 0.57
C GLN A 171 -20.31 -19.83 2.10
N GLN A 172 -21.28 -20.48 2.73
CA GLN A 172 -21.30 -20.68 4.18
C GLN A 172 -20.13 -21.58 4.63
N GLY A 173 -19.88 -22.68 3.92
CA GLY A 173 -18.73 -23.54 4.20
C GLY A 173 -17.40 -22.83 3.95
N CYS A 174 -17.32 -21.93 2.95
CA CYS A 174 -16.15 -21.07 2.75
C CYS A 174 -15.92 -20.19 4.00
N ALA A 175 -16.91 -19.43 4.42
CA ALA A 175 -16.82 -18.54 5.57
C ALA A 175 -16.45 -19.30 6.85
N GLN A 176 -17.06 -20.47 7.09
CA GLN A 176 -16.74 -21.30 8.25
C GLN A 176 -15.27 -21.74 8.27
N ARG A 177 -14.76 -22.26 7.14
CA ARG A 177 -13.33 -22.67 7.06
C ARG A 177 -12.37 -21.50 7.32
N VAL A 178 -12.70 -20.34 6.76
CA VAL A 178 -11.87 -19.14 6.94
C VAL A 178 -11.87 -18.67 8.39
N ARG A 179 -13.03 -18.63 9.05
CA ARG A 179 -13.17 -18.27 10.48
C ARG A 179 -12.41 -19.21 11.40
N LEU A 180 -12.42 -20.50 11.10
CA LEU A 180 -11.65 -21.49 11.87
C LEU A 180 -10.14 -21.31 11.66
N LYS A 181 -9.71 -20.93 10.47
CA LYS A 181 -8.29 -20.78 10.15
C LYS A 181 -7.71 -19.44 10.64
N TYR A 182 -8.50 -18.38 10.61
CA TYR A 182 -8.07 -17.01 10.93
C TYR A 182 -9.07 -16.35 11.89
N PRO A 183 -9.17 -16.84 13.14
CA PRO A 183 -10.21 -16.39 14.08
C PRO A 183 -10.07 -14.92 14.47
N ALA A 184 -8.85 -14.38 14.46
CA ALA A 184 -8.56 -12.98 14.75
C ALA A 184 -8.79 -12.03 13.56
N ALA A 185 -8.89 -12.56 12.32
CA ALA A 185 -9.09 -11.80 11.08
C ALA A 185 -10.48 -12.01 10.47
N THR A 186 -11.49 -12.25 11.28
CA THR A 186 -12.89 -12.37 10.84
C THR A 186 -13.60 -11.02 10.84
N ALA A 187 -14.71 -10.90 10.08
CA ALA A 187 -15.54 -9.71 10.15
C ALA A 187 -16.04 -9.43 11.58
N ALA A 188 -16.40 -10.48 12.32
CA ALA A 188 -16.83 -10.36 13.71
C ALA A 188 -15.71 -9.89 14.65
N ALA A 189 -14.47 -10.34 14.42
CA ALA A 189 -13.31 -9.88 15.19
C ALA A 189 -13.05 -8.39 14.92
N LEU A 190 -12.98 -7.98 13.66
CA LEU A 190 -12.81 -6.56 13.28
C LEU A 190 -13.92 -5.68 13.85
N GLU A 191 -15.16 -6.12 13.75
CA GLU A 191 -16.32 -5.42 14.33
C GLU A 191 -16.16 -5.25 15.84
N SER A 192 -15.64 -6.27 16.55
CA SER A 192 -15.40 -6.18 17.98
C SER A 192 -14.30 -5.16 18.34
N TYR A 193 -13.20 -5.11 17.57
CA TYR A 193 -12.12 -4.15 17.76
C TYR A 193 -12.59 -2.71 17.52
N LEU A 194 -13.37 -2.49 16.45
CA LEU A 194 -13.96 -1.18 16.12
C LEU A 194 -14.94 -0.73 17.20
N ARG A 195 -15.85 -1.60 17.63
CA ARG A 195 -16.86 -1.31 18.65
C ARG A 195 -16.24 -1.01 20.01
N ALA A 196 -15.17 -1.73 20.37
CA ALA A 196 -14.38 -1.48 21.57
C ALA A 196 -13.45 -0.26 21.44
N LYS A 197 -13.46 0.43 20.28
CA LYS A 197 -12.60 1.58 19.98
C LYS A 197 -11.11 1.28 20.14
N LEU A 198 -10.70 0.05 19.86
CA LEU A 198 -9.29 -0.35 19.92
C LEU A 198 -8.49 0.16 18.72
N ILE A 199 -9.17 0.41 17.60
CA ILE A 199 -8.61 0.98 16.38
C ILE A 199 -9.42 2.20 15.95
N ASP A 200 -8.77 3.15 15.31
CA ASP A 200 -9.38 4.39 14.82
C ASP A 200 -9.58 4.37 13.30
N ARG A 201 -8.75 3.60 12.59
CA ARG A 201 -8.79 3.42 11.13
C ARG A 201 -8.48 1.97 10.78
N LEU A 202 -9.03 1.55 9.65
CA LEU A 202 -8.86 0.22 9.09
C LEU A 202 -8.32 0.35 7.67
N ASP A 203 -7.16 -0.21 7.42
CA ASP A 203 -6.62 -0.43 6.08
C ASP A 203 -7.03 -1.84 5.65
N LEU A 204 -7.99 -1.92 4.72
CA LEU A 204 -8.69 -3.18 4.43
C LEU A 204 -8.34 -3.71 3.05
N SER A 205 -7.76 -4.90 2.99
CA SER A 205 -7.64 -5.69 1.77
C SER A 205 -8.81 -6.64 1.59
N THR A 206 -9.45 -6.59 0.42
CA THR A 206 -10.51 -7.54 0.04
C THR A 206 -9.97 -8.83 -0.58
N GLY A 207 -8.65 -8.94 -0.76
CA GLY A 207 -7.99 -10.13 -1.30
C GLY A 207 -8.40 -10.43 -2.74
N LEU A 208 -8.34 -9.45 -3.64
CA LEU A 208 -8.59 -9.67 -5.07
C LEU A 208 -7.63 -10.71 -5.66
N LEU A 209 -8.17 -11.53 -6.57
CA LEU A 209 -7.44 -12.54 -7.32
C LEU A 209 -7.07 -12.03 -8.71
N GLU A 210 -6.30 -12.83 -9.45
CA GLU A 210 -5.93 -12.54 -10.83
C GLU A 210 -7.14 -12.59 -11.77
N ASP A 211 -7.11 -11.78 -12.83
CA ASP A 211 -8.19 -11.68 -13.84
C ASP A 211 -8.54 -13.03 -14.44
N ALA A 212 -7.54 -13.86 -14.76
CA ALA A 212 -7.75 -15.20 -15.29
C ALA A 212 -8.55 -16.11 -14.34
N THR A 213 -8.52 -15.84 -13.03
CA THR A 213 -9.34 -16.58 -12.06
C THR A 213 -10.79 -16.13 -12.11
N TYR A 214 -11.04 -14.84 -12.18
CA TYR A 214 -12.38 -14.29 -12.31
C TYR A 214 -13.03 -14.68 -13.63
N ALA A 215 -12.28 -14.64 -14.74
CA ALA A 215 -12.75 -15.07 -16.05
C ALA A 215 -13.27 -16.52 -16.08
N LYS A 216 -12.63 -17.44 -15.33
CA LYS A 216 -13.14 -18.83 -15.17
C LYS A 216 -14.51 -18.89 -14.50
N TRP A 217 -14.91 -17.86 -13.78
CA TRP A 217 -16.20 -17.74 -13.12
C TRP A 217 -17.18 -16.82 -13.86
N GLY A 218 -16.80 -16.36 -15.05
CA GLY A 218 -17.62 -15.45 -15.85
C GLY A 218 -17.72 -14.05 -15.27
N LEU A 219 -16.72 -13.62 -14.52
CA LEU A 219 -16.67 -12.32 -13.84
C LEU A 219 -15.42 -11.54 -14.27
N THR A 220 -15.54 -10.23 -14.21
CA THR A 220 -14.40 -9.31 -14.23
C THR A 220 -13.88 -9.08 -12.82
N LYS A 221 -12.63 -8.63 -12.68
CA LYS A 221 -12.06 -8.21 -11.40
C LYS A 221 -12.85 -7.04 -10.79
N ARG A 222 -13.37 -6.15 -11.63
CA ARG A 222 -14.20 -5.00 -11.19
C ARG A 222 -15.52 -5.44 -10.57
N GLU A 223 -16.20 -6.42 -11.17
CA GLU A 223 -17.42 -6.99 -10.58
C GLU A 223 -17.13 -7.65 -9.24
N ALA A 224 -16.06 -8.44 -9.15
CA ALA A 224 -15.64 -9.07 -7.90
C ALA A 224 -15.29 -8.04 -6.81
N GLN A 225 -14.61 -6.96 -7.17
CA GLN A 225 -14.31 -5.85 -6.26
C GLN A 225 -15.59 -5.15 -5.80
N THR A 226 -16.52 -4.91 -6.72
CA THR A 226 -17.82 -4.31 -6.41
C THR A 226 -18.60 -5.15 -5.40
N ASP A 227 -18.67 -6.46 -5.60
CA ASP A 227 -19.33 -7.38 -4.67
C ASP A 227 -18.68 -7.39 -3.29
N ALA A 228 -17.35 -7.44 -3.23
CA ALA A 228 -16.61 -7.38 -1.97
C ALA A 228 -16.89 -6.07 -1.22
N TRP A 229 -16.88 -4.93 -1.93
CA TRP A 229 -17.14 -3.62 -1.33
C TRP A 229 -18.59 -3.42 -0.91
N ASN A 230 -19.56 -3.99 -1.61
CA ASN A 230 -20.95 -4.02 -1.15
C ASN A 230 -21.07 -4.73 0.20
N ARG A 231 -20.30 -5.79 0.41
CA ARG A 231 -20.26 -6.49 1.72
C ARG A 231 -19.59 -5.64 2.80
N VAL A 232 -18.48 -4.94 2.49
CA VAL A 232 -17.84 -3.98 3.40
C VAL A 232 -18.82 -2.88 3.79
N LYS A 233 -19.55 -2.34 2.81
CA LYS A 233 -20.58 -1.32 3.04
C LYS A 233 -21.69 -1.83 3.96
N ALA A 234 -22.12 -3.07 3.80
CA ALA A 234 -23.14 -3.69 4.66
C ALA A 234 -22.68 -3.85 6.13
N GLN A 235 -21.36 -3.90 6.39
CA GLN A 235 -20.80 -3.90 7.74
C GLN A 235 -20.75 -2.48 8.37
N GLY A 236 -20.97 -1.43 7.60
CA GLY A 236 -20.87 -0.05 8.08
C GLY A 236 -19.43 0.46 8.26
N TRP A 237 -18.42 -0.21 7.67
CA TRP A 237 -17.01 0.13 7.85
C TRP A 237 -16.43 1.18 6.89
N PRO A 238 -17.04 1.57 5.73
CA PRO A 238 -16.36 2.42 4.75
C PRO A 238 -15.85 3.75 5.29
N GLN A 239 -16.56 4.33 6.26
CA GLN A 239 -16.16 5.60 6.87
C GLN A 239 -14.89 5.50 7.73
N LEU A 240 -14.51 4.31 8.15
CA LEU A 240 -13.34 4.03 8.97
C LEU A 240 -12.17 3.50 8.13
N THR A 241 -12.46 3.06 6.90
CA THR A 241 -11.47 2.41 6.07
C THR A 241 -10.67 3.41 5.25
N ILE A 242 -9.36 3.25 5.30
CA ILE A 242 -8.45 3.49 4.19
C ILE A 242 -8.30 2.14 3.52
N LEU A 243 -8.61 2.03 2.24
CA LEU A 243 -8.52 0.73 1.60
C LEU A 243 -7.16 0.49 0.99
N GLN A 244 -6.63 -0.67 1.24
CA GLN A 244 -5.47 -1.16 0.53
C GLN A 244 -5.87 -1.81 -0.79
N ALA A 245 -5.52 -1.17 -1.91
CA ALA A 245 -5.49 -1.80 -3.21
C ALA A 245 -4.19 -2.60 -3.34
N ARG A 246 -4.17 -3.82 -2.79
CA ARG A 246 -3.02 -4.70 -2.94
C ARG A 246 -2.96 -5.26 -4.35
N LYS A 247 -1.73 -5.26 -4.90
CA LYS A 247 -1.21 -6.09 -5.97
C LYS A 247 -1.42 -5.59 -7.40
N ALA A 248 -0.44 -5.92 -8.21
CA ALA A 248 -0.35 -5.72 -9.65
C ALA A 248 -0.31 -4.28 -10.15
N LEU A 249 -0.19 -3.29 -9.26
CA LEU A 249 -0.01 -1.90 -9.67
C LEU A 249 1.46 -1.46 -9.58
N ALA A 250 2.23 -2.06 -8.67
CA ALA A 250 3.68 -1.86 -8.57
C ALA A 250 4.42 -3.12 -9.05
N GLU A 251 5.29 -2.95 -10.03
CA GLU A 251 6.04 -4.03 -10.68
C GLU A 251 7.55 -3.70 -10.64
N PRO A 252 8.45 -4.65 -10.92
CA PRO A 252 9.89 -4.39 -10.89
C PRO A 252 10.35 -3.22 -11.77
N ASP A 253 9.76 -3.05 -12.94
CA ASP A 253 10.05 -1.95 -13.87
C ASP A 253 8.94 -0.88 -13.91
N GLY A 254 8.14 -0.78 -12.85
CA GLY A 254 6.94 0.05 -12.79
C GLY A 254 5.75 -0.59 -13.48
N TYR A 255 4.60 0.08 -13.40
CA TYR A 255 3.37 -0.40 -14.04
C TYR A 255 3.52 -0.53 -15.55
N GLN A 256 3.14 -1.68 -16.09
CA GLN A 256 3.37 -2.06 -17.50
C GLN A 256 2.11 -1.99 -18.38
N GLY A 257 0.92 -1.73 -17.80
CA GLY A 257 -0.34 -1.64 -18.56
C GLY A 257 -0.38 -0.41 -19.48
N ASP A 258 -1.11 -0.53 -20.59
CA ASP A 258 -1.42 0.60 -21.46
C ASP A 258 -2.44 1.56 -20.81
N ALA A 259 -2.85 2.62 -21.52
CA ALA A 259 -3.78 3.62 -21.02
C ALA A 259 -5.18 3.04 -20.74
N GLY A 260 -5.63 2.08 -21.53
CA GLY A 260 -6.91 1.40 -21.35
C GLY A 260 -6.90 0.55 -20.07
N GLN A 261 -5.86 -0.27 -19.92
CA GLN A 261 -5.66 -1.08 -18.72
C GLN A 261 -5.49 -0.22 -17.47
N ALA A 262 -4.72 0.86 -17.52
CA ALA A 262 -4.54 1.79 -16.42
C ALA A 262 -5.86 2.43 -15.96
N SER A 263 -6.71 2.83 -16.92
CA SER A 263 -8.04 3.36 -16.62
C SER A 263 -8.93 2.32 -15.94
N ASP A 264 -8.89 1.07 -16.40
CA ASP A 264 -9.66 -0.03 -15.84
C ASP A 264 -9.18 -0.43 -14.45
N ASP A 265 -7.87 -0.48 -14.23
CA ASP A 265 -7.27 -0.75 -12.93
C ASP A 265 -7.60 0.36 -11.93
N ALA A 266 -7.45 1.62 -12.32
CA ALA A 266 -7.79 2.73 -11.48
C ALA A 266 -9.31 2.80 -11.16
N ALA A 267 -10.18 2.46 -12.11
CA ALA A 267 -11.60 2.32 -11.84
C ALA A 267 -11.90 1.18 -10.85
N THR A 268 -11.22 0.05 -11.00
CA THR A 268 -11.38 -1.12 -10.14
C THR A 268 -10.87 -0.87 -8.72
N TYR A 269 -9.67 -0.32 -8.58
CA TYR A 269 -8.98 -0.20 -7.29
C TYR A 269 -9.29 1.11 -6.56
N VAL A 270 -9.69 2.17 -7.28
CA VAL A 270 -9.97 3.47 -6.67
C VAL A 270 -11.46 3.79 -6.70
N ASP A 271 -12.08 3.78 -7.89
CA ASP A 271 -13.43 4.33 -8.00
C ASP A 271 -14.48 3.43 -7.34
N VAL A 272 -14.34 2.10 -7.42
CA VAL A 272 -15.27 1.14 -6.78
C VAL A 272 -15.28 1.28 -5.25
N PRO A 273 -14.14 1.26 -4.54
CA PRO A 273 -14.12 1.47 -3.09
C PRO A 273 -14.68 2.83 -2.67
N VAL A 274 -14.30 3.89 -3.37
CA VAL A 274 -14.78 5.24 -3.07
C VAL A 274 -16.29 5.37 -3.27
N ALA A 275 -16.84 4.77 -4.34
CA ALA A 275 -18.29 4.72 -4.57
C ALA A 275 -19.03 3.94 -3.48
N ALA A 276 -18.39 2.95 -2.88
CA ALA A 276 -18.93 2.23 -1.72
C ALA A 276 -18.78 3.01 -0.41
N GLY A 277 -18.07 4.14 -0.39
CA GLY A 277 -17.92 5.04 0.75
C GLY A 277 -16.57 4.97 1.46
N ALA A 278 -15.55 4.31 0.88
CA ALA A 278 -14.19 4.35 1.40
C ALA A 278 -13.67 5.80 1.42
N ARG A 279 -13.05 6.20 2.53
CA ARG A 279 -12.51 7.57 2.69
C ARG A 279 -11.27 7.81 1.88
N ALA A 280 -10.43 6.80 1.74
CA ALA A 280 -9.19 6.85 0.99
C ALA A 280 -8.91 5.49 0.38
N VAL A 281 -7.99 5.44 -0.56
CA VAL A 281 -7.49 4.20 -1.14
C VAL A 281 -5.98 4.18 -0.97
N ASP A 282 -5.47 3.12 -0.37
CA ASP A 282 -4.05 2.84 -0.27
C ASP A 282 -3.59 2.06 -1.50
N ILE A 283 -2.60 2.59 -2.20
CA ILE A 283 -1.99 1.99 -3.38
C ILE A 283 -0.61 1.44 -2.99
N TRP A 284 -0.52 0.16 -2.83
CA TRP A 284 0.76 -0.51 -2.59
C TRP A 284 1.47 -0.73 -3.93
N THR A 285 2.64 -0.18 -4.17
CA THR A 285 3.47 0.64 -3.31
C THR A 285 4.25 1.64 -4.17
N TRP A 286 4.62 2.79 -3.61
CA TRP A 286 5.46 3.76 -4.32
C TRP A 286 6.74 3.12 -4.84
N ARG A 287 7.55 2.59 -3.92
CA ARG A 287 8.75 1.82 -4.20
C ARG A 287 9.18 1.04 -2.96
N GLN A 288 9.29 -0.27 -3.08
CA GLN A 288 9.62 -1.14 -1.96
C GLN A 288 10.38 -2.39 -2.41
N GLN A 289 11.25 -2.93 -1.55
CA GLN A 289 11.81 -4.25 -1.77
C GLN A 289 10.75 -5.31 -1.44
N TYR A 290 10.49 -6.18 -2.40
CA TYR A 290 9.52 -7.26 -2.25
C TYR A 290 9.98 -8.52 -2.97
N GLN A 291 10.05 -9.64 -2.26
CA GLN A 291 10.48 -10.94 -2.80
C GLN A 291 11.80 -10.89 -3.60
N GLY A 292 12.77 -10.13 -3.09
CA GLY A 292 14.09 -10.00 -3.72
C GLY A 292 14.19 -8.94 -4.83
N ASN A 293 13.08 -8.36 -5.25
CA ASN A 293 13.03 -7.30 -6.26
C ASN A 293 12.62 -5.95 -5.65
N ILE A 294 12.99 -4.85 -6.30
CA ILE A 294 12.38 -3.56 -6.02
C ILE A 294 11.18 -3.40 -6.95
N VAL A 295 9.99 -3.29 -6.37
CA VAL A 295 8.76 -2.98 -7.10
C VAL A 295 8.41 -1.51 -6.93
N SER A 296 7.85 -0.87 -7.95
CA SER A 296 7.45 0.53 -7.92
C SER A 296 6.21 0.79 -8.80
N LEU A 297 5.49 1.87 -8.50
CA LEU A 297 4.41 2.37 -9.36
C LEU A 297 4.94 3.01 -10.64
N LEU A 298 6.02 3.80 -10.52
CA LEU A 298 6.65 4.49 -11.65
C LEU A 298 7.67 3.60 -12.34
N GLY A 299 7.93 3.87 -13.60
CA GLY A 299 8.97 3.21 -14.36
C GLY A 299 10.39 3.56 -13.88
N PRO A 300 11.42 2.96 -14.52
CA PRO A 300 12.81 3.26 -14.19
C PRO A 300 13.10 4.76 -14.21
N GLY A 301 13.91 5.24 -13.25
CA GLY A 301 14.20 6.65 -13.11
C GLY A 301 13.01 7.53 -12.72
N LEU A 302 11.96 6.95 -12.12
CA LEU A 302 10.70 7.61 -11.76
C LEU A 302 9.94 8.13 -12.99
N SER A 303 10.07 7.46 -14.13
CA SER A 303 9.35 7.86 -15.35
C SER A 303 7.83 7.66 -15.17
N PRO A 304 7.02 8.70 -15.40
CA PRO A 304 5.56 8.58 -15.38
C PRO A 304 5.04 7.56 -16.40
N ASN A 305 3.96 6.89 -16.02
CA ASN A 305 3.27 5.91 -16.85
C ASN A 305 1.76 6.17 -16.84
N PRO A 306 0.97 5.42 -17.64
CA PRO A 306 -0.49 5.65 -17.73
C PRO A 306 -1.20 5.55 -16.38
N LEU A 307 -0.82 4.60 -15.51
CA LEU A 307 -1.45 4.46 -14.19
C LEU A 307 -1.19 5.68 -13.31
N TRP A 308 0.05 6.16 -13.26
CA TRP A 308 0.38 7.36 -12.49
C TRP A 308 -0.45 8.57 -12.96
N SER A 309 -0.63 8.74 -14.26
CA SER A 309 -1.49 9.80 -14.82
C SER A 309 -2.94 9.68 -14.35
N GLU A 310 -3.47 8.45 -14.28
CA GLU A 310 -4.80 8.16 -13.75
C GLU A 310 -4.91 8.46 -12.24
N LEU A 311 -3.89 8.16 -11.45
CA LEU A 311 -3.88 8.48 -10.01
C LEU A 311 -3.81 9.98 -9.76
N VAL A 312 -2.94 10.71 -10.50
CA VAL A 312 -2.85 12.18 -10.43
C VAL A 312 -4.19 12.83 -10.80
N ARG A 313 -4.84 12.36 -11.87
CA ARG A 313 -6.16 12.86 -12.28
C ARG A 313 -7.18 12.68 -11.14
N ARG A 314 -7.28 11.49 -10.57
CA ARG A 314 -8.21 11.18 -9.47
C ARG A 314 -7.92 11.99 -8.22
N ARG A 315 -6.64 12.19 -7.91
CA ARG A 315 -6.22 13.09 -6.82
C ARG A 315 -6.71 14.52 -7.08
N GLY A 316 -6.58 15.01 -8.31
CA GLY A 316 -7.10 16.31 -8.74
C GLY A 316 -8.63 16.44 -8.66
N GLU A 317 -9.35 15.33 -8.79
CA GLU A 317 -10.81 15.23 -8.59
C GLU A 317 -11.21 15.13 -7.10
N GLY A 318 -10.25 15.22 -6.18
CA GLY A 318 -10.50 15.21 -4.74
C GLY A 318 -10.47 13.82 -4.08
N ARG A 319 -10.10 12.75 -4.82
CA ARG A 319 -9.94 11.44 -4.22
C ARG A 319 -8.76 11.45 -3.24
N GLN A 320 -8.92 10.83 -2.09
CA GLN A 320 -7.85 10.64 -1.13
C GLN A 320 -7.10 9.35 -1.46
N LEU A 321 -5.83 9.48 -1.81
CA LEU A 321 -4.97 8.35 -2.14
C LEU A 321 -3.79 8.32 -1.17
N ALA A 322 -3.41 7.12 -0.76
CA ALA A 322 -2.24 6.85 0.06
C ALA A 322 -1.31 5.87 -0.66
N THR A 323 -0.05 5.83 -0.26
CA THR A 323 0.94 4.84 -0.72
C THR A 323 1.98 4.59 0.34
N HIS A 324 2.86 3.60 0.11
CA HIS A 324 3.94 3.24 1.04
C HIS A 324 5.28 3.78 0.55
N MET A 325 6.07 4.34 1.45
CA MET A 325 7.44 4.79 1.18
C MET A 325 8.41 4.26 2.23
N THR A 326 9.56 3.80 1.76
CA THR A 326 10.64 3.31 2.63
C THR A 326 11.78 4.32 2.64
N PRO A 327 12.12 4.96 3.77
CA PRO A 327 13.15 5.99 3.83
C PRO A 327 14.51 5.54 3.29
N SER A 328 14.90 4.28 3.49
CA SER A 328 16.16 3.71 2.98
C SER A 328 16.19 3.58 1.45
N GLN A 329 15.04 3.58 0.78
CA GLN A 329 14.93 3.53 -0.68
C GLN A 329 14.94 4.92 -1.33
N MET A 330 14.82 5.98 -0.53
CA MET A 330 14.85 7.35 -1.05
C MET A 330 16.27 7.74 -1.52
N PRO A 331 16.39 8.59 -2.56
CA PRO A 331 17.68 9.10 -3.01
C PRO A 331 18.45 9.81 -1.90
N THR A 332 19.77 9.72 -1.95
CA THR A 332 20.66 10.51 -1.09
C THR A 332 20.96 11.89 -1.68
N ASP A 333 20.88 12.02 -3.00
CA ASP A 333 20.95 13.31 -3.67
C ASP A 333 19.69 14.13 -3.38
N ARG A 334 19.90 15.37 -2.99
CA ARG A 334 18.84 16.27 -2.53
C ARG A 334 17.85 16.65 -3.62
N VAL A 335 18.33 16.84 -4.84
CA VAL A 335 17.47 17.25 -5.96
C VAL A 335 16.59 16.07 -6.36
N ALA A 336 17.18 14.88 -6.47
CA ALA A 336 16.45 13.64 -6.74
C ALA A 336 15.44 13.30 -5.62
N PHE A 337 15.83 13.49 -4.36
CA PHE A 337 14.95 13.32 -3.20
C PHE A 337 13.75 14.27 -3.24
N ALA A 338 13.98 15.56 -3.48
CA ALA A 338 12.90 16.54 -3.58
C ALA A 338 11.97 16.24 -4.75
N HIS A 339 12.52 15.88 -5.91
CA HIS A 339 11.75 15.50 -7.09
C HIS A 339 10.87 14.28 -6.83
N GLU A 340 11.38 13.26 -6.16
CA GLU A 340 10.61 12.07 -5.79
C GLU A 340 9.46 12.42 -4.84
N CYS A 341 9.69 13.31 -3.87
CA CYS A 341 8.62 13.82 -2.99
C CYS A 341 7.57 14.66 -3.75
N ASP A 342 7.98 15.42 -4.77
CA ASP A 342 7.04 16.18 -5.64
C ASP A 342 6.14 15.26 -6.44
N LEU A 343 6.70 14.21 -7.03
CA LEU A 343 5.93 13.20 -7.75
C LEU A 343 4.96 12.48 -6.81
N ALA A 344 5.40 12.04 -5.64
CA ALA A 344 4.51 11.37 -4.68
C ALA A 344 3.35 12.29 -4.26
N ALA A 345 3.62 13.55 -3.95
CA ALA A 345 2.62 14.53 -3.54
C ALA A 345 1.61 14.89 -4.64
N ALA A 346 1.98 14.76 -5.92
CA ALA A 346 1.07 14.98 -7.03
C ALA A 346 -0.06 13.94 -7.07
N ALA A 347 0.22 12.69 -6.67
CA ALA A 347 -0.75 11.60 -6.71
C ALA A 347 -1.36 11.27 -5.34
N PHE A 348 -0.64 11.50 -4.23
CA PHE A 348 -1.03 11.01 -2.91
C PHE A 348 -1.25 12.11 -1.89
N SER A 349 -2.26 11.93 -1.03
CA SER A 349 -2.60 12.82 0.09
C SER A 349 -2.04 12.31 1.42
N ALA A 350 -1.65 11.05 1.47
CA ALA A 350 -1.06 10.42 2.64
C ALA A 350 0.01 9.40 2.22
N VAL A 351 0.95 9.16 3.13
CA VAL A 351 2.00 8.15 2.93
C VAL A 351 2.18 7.34 4.21
N PHE A 352 2.21 6.02 4.04
CA PHE A 352 2.69 5.09 5.04
C PHE A 352 4.22 5.01 4.93
N VAL A 353 4.92 5.45 5.97
CA VAL A 353 6.37 5.47 6.00
C VAL A 353 6.86 4.35 6.91
N ALA A 354 7.65 3.42 6.35
CA ALA A 354 8.22 2.32 7.12
C ALA A 354 9.12 2.85 8.25
N ALA A 355 8.76 2.55 9.50
CA ALA A 355 9.40 3.13 10.69
C ALA A 355 10.71 2.43 11.12
N GLY A 356 11.17 1.43 10.37
CA GLY A 356 12.43 0.73 10.64
C GLY A 356 12.46 0.04 12.00
N THR A 357 11.34 -0.45 12.47
CA THR A 357 11.21 -1.23 13.72
C THR A 357 11.40 -2.74 13.51
N GLY A 358 11.78 -3.12 12.27
CA GLY A 358 12.12 -4.48 11.86
C GLY A 358 13.63 -4.71 11.89
#